data_7d9fc93e74bd60ed98af9424e91182c0
#
_entry.id   7d9fc93e74bd60ed98af9424e91182c0
#
_cell.length_a   1.000
_cell.length_b   1.000
_cell.length_c   1.000
_cell.angle_alpha   90.00
_cell.angle_beta   90.00
_cell.angle_gamma   90.00
#
_symmetry.space_group_name_H-M   'P 1'
#
loop_
_entity.id
_entity.type
_entity.pdbx_description
1 polymer ?
#
loop_
_entity_poly.entity_id
_entity_poly.type
_entity_poly.pdbx_seq_one_letter_code
_entity_poly.pdbx_strand_id
1 'polypeptide(L)'
;MRILARFICCSAKGLLLGLFLASTTLAQTKPKVAFVPQIVGIPYFNAMEEGGKDAAEKFGVEFIYTGPTDTNPADQLRIVNGLIDQGVNAISLSVLDASSIDPIFKKAKEKVIHIFTSDSDAPKSAREVYVAQALDQDPGFRIIDELAKRIGEQGKVGIVSGEATATNLNTWIGFMQQRVKDKYPKIDLLKPQFAGGTAQRAFQIATDLMTANPDLKGLIAVASTTCPGVGQAIESAGKGGQVIGTGYGSPNTVRSYLKSGAFGFSVLWNPRDLGYLTVWAGKQLIDGKPFQETNEVAGLSQPVKYDAATKILLLGPPTVFTKENVDQFKF
;
A
#
# COMPACT_ATOMS: atom_id res chain seq x y z
N MET A 1 13.03 -21.46 103.35
CA MET A 1 11.87 -22.38 103.26
C MET A 1 11.27 -22.24 101.89
N ARG A 2 11.13 -23.35 101.17
CA ARG A 2 10.92 -23.47 99.70
C ARG A 2 9.48 -23.15 99.33
N ILE A 3 9.25 -22.32 98.26
CA ILE A 3 7.98 -22.16 97.57
C ILE A 3 8.19 -22.41 96.08
N LEU A 4 7.50 -23.44 95.57
CA LEU A 4 7.46 -23.83 94.23
C LEU A 4 6.59 -22.85 93.40
N ALA A 5 7.12 -22.32 92.30
CA ALA A 5 6.33 -21.63 91.31
C ALA A 5 6.01 -22.60 90.11
N ARG A 6 4.70 -22.75 89.86
CA ARG A 6 4.20 -23.50 88.68
C ARG A 6 4.13 -22.62 87.43
N PHE A 7 4.79 -22.99 86.41
CA PHE A 7 4.64 -22.39 85.09
C PHE A 7 3.38 -22.90 84.36
N ILE A 8 2.51 -22.00 83.96
CA ILE A 8 1.38 -22.27 83.05
C ILE A 8 1.82 -21.88 81.64
N CYS A 9 1.89 -22.90 80.74
CA CYS A 9 2.23 -22.75 79.34
C CYS A 9 0.93 -22.46 78.54
N CYS A 10 0.71 -21.22 78.07
CA CYS A 10 -0.37 -20.90 77.15
C CYS A 10 0.15 -20.99 75.71
N SER A 11 -0.30 -22.00 75.00
CA SER A 11 -0.05 -22.17 73.55
C SER A 11 -0.96 -21.24 72.77
N ALA A 12 -0.41 -20.18 72.20
CA ALA A 12 -1.09 -19.33 71.25
C ALA A 12 -0.93 -19.94 69.81
N LYS A 13 -2.00 -20.56 69.29
CA LYS A 13 -2.08 -20.96 67.87
C LYS A 13 -2.34 -19.71 67.06
N GLY A 14 -1.30 -19.21 66.40
CA GLY A 14 -1.41 -18.14 65.41
C GLY A 14 -2.02 -18.68 64.11
N LEU A 15 -3.22 -18.25 63.78
CA LEU A 15 -3.90 -18.50 62.53
C LEU A 15 -3.34 -17.54 61.46
N LEU A 16 -2.38 -18.01 60.63
CA LEU A 16 -1.91 -17.28 59.45
C LEU A 16 -2.99 -17.32 58.37
N LEU A 17 -3.77 -16.24 58.25
CA LEU A 17 -4.68 -16.03 57.14
C LEU A 17 -3.87 -15.59 55.93
N GLY A 18 -3.54 -16.54 55.04
CA GLY A 18 -2.88 -16.23 53.78
C GLY A 18 -3.86 -15.50 52.84
N LEU A 19 -3.65 -14.21 52.64
CA LEU A 19 -4.33 -13.42 51.61
C LEU A 19 -3.76 -13.89 50.23
N PHE A 20 -4.48 -14.78 49.53
CA PHE A 20 -4.27 -15.03 48.11
C PHE A 20 -4.76 -13.80 47.34
N LEU A 21 -3.86 -12.89 46.98
CA LEU A 21 -4.08 -11.88 45.95
C LEU A 21 -4.18 -12.62 44.61
N ALA A 22 -5.40 -12.97 44.21
CA ALA A 22 -5.66 -13.39 42.83
C ALA A 22 -5.36 -12.18 41.90
N SER A 23 -4.18 -12.17 41.34
CA SER A 23 -3.84 -11.25 40.25
C SER A 23 -4.73 -11.61 39.07
N THR A 24 -5.88 -10.96 38.94
CA THR A 24 -6.66 -10.99 37.69
C THR A 24 -5.83 -10.28 36.63
N THR A 25 -5.09 -11.05 35.84
CA THR A 25 -4.55 -10.60 34.56
C THR A 25 -5.75 -10.21 33.68
N LEU A 26 -6.11 -8.93 33.70
CA LEU A 26 -6.98 -8.36 32.67
C LEU A 26 -6.27 -8.66 31.34
N ALA A 27 -6.86 -9.54 30.53
CA ALA A 27 -6.40 -9.77 29.17
C ALA A 27 -6.43 -8.40 28.47
N GLN A 28 -5.25 -7.83 28.26
CA GLN A 28 -5.12 -6.52 27.61
C GLN A 28 -5.63 -6.70 26.19
N THR A 29 -6.75 -6.06 25.86
CA THR A 29 -7.32 -6.10 24.51
C THR A 29 -6.28 -5.54 23.53
N LYS A 30 -5.98 -6.31 22.48
CA LYS A 30 -5.04 -5.86 21.46
C LYS A 30 -5.54 -4.57 20.81
N PRO A 31 -4.68 -3.58 20.60
CA PRO A 31 -5.07 -2.39 19.88
C PRO A 31 -5.42 -2.73 18.41
N LYS A 32 -6.41 -2.03 17.87
CA LYS A 32 -6.96 -2.28 16.54
C LYS A 32 -6.37 -1.32 15.51
N VAL A 33 -5.75 -1.87 14.47
CA VAL A 33 -5.26 -1.12 13.30
C VAL A 33 -6.08 -1.54 12.10
N ALA A 34 -6.76 -0.60 11.47
CA ALA A 34 -7.52 -0.84 10.25
C ALA A 34 -6.79 -0.31 9.02
N PHE A 35 -6.85 -1.05 7.91
CA PHE A 35 -6.45 -0.58 6.59
C PHE A 35 -7.62 -0.64 5.62
N VAL A 36 -7.91 0.50 4.98
CA VAL A 36 -8.99 0.65 3.99
C VAL A 36 -8.35 0.91 2.62
N PRO A 37 -8.26 -0.12 1.75
CA PRO A 37 -7.74 0.03 0.40
C PRO A 37 -8.70 0.80 -0.51
N GLN A 38 -8.25 1.13 -1.73
CA GLN A 38 -9.10 1.71 -2.77
C GLN A 38 -10.17 0.72 -3.26
N ILE A 39 -9.84 -0.55 -3.30
CA ILE A 39 -10.72 -1.66 -3.69
C ILE A 39 -10.21 -2.94 -3.05
N VAL A 40 -11.10 -3.80 -2.58
CA VAL A 40 -10.74 -5.13 -2.08
C VAL A 40 -10.77 -6.18 -3.20
N GLY A 41 -10.10 -7.33 -2.97
CA GLY A 41 -10.17 -8.49 -3.85
C GLY A 41 -9.21 -8.45 -5.05
N ILE A 42 -8.37 -7.44 -5.18
CA ILE A 42 -7.34 -7.42 -6.24
C ILE A 42 -5.98 -7.90 -5.70
N PRO A 43 -5.14 -8.55 -6.52
CA PRO A 43 -3.87 -9.14 -6.09
C PRO A 43 -2.95 -8.16 -5.36
N TYR A 44 -2.91 -6.90 -5.79
CA TYR A 44 -2.10 -5.86 -5.17
C TYR A 44 -2.46 -5.62 -3.71
N PHE A 45 -3.73 -5.33 -3.43
CA PHE A 45 -4.19 -5.09 -2.06
C PHE A 45 -4.31 -6.36 -1.21
N ASN A 46 -4.51 -7.54 -1.83
CA ASN A 46 -4.43 -8.82 -1.13
C ASN A 46 -3.00 -9.05 -0.59
N ALA A 47 -1.96 -8.68 -1.36
CA ALA A 47 -0.59 -8.76 -0.87
C ALA A 47 -0.31 -7.77 0.28
N MET A 48 -0.90 -6.57 0.26
CA MET A 48 -0.85 -5.64 1.39
C MET A 48 -1.58 -6.20 2.62
N GLU A 49 -2.72 -6.86 2.44
CA GLU A 49 -3.47 -7.53 3.51
C GLU A 49 -2.61 -8.62 4.18
N GLU A 50 -1.95 -9.46 3.38
CA GLU A 50 -1.06 -10.50 3.91
C GLU A 50 0.08 -9.91 4.73
N GLY A 51 0.75 -8.88 4.22
CA GLY A 51 1.80 -8.18 4.97
C GLY A 51 1.29 -7.53 6.25
N GLY A 52 0.08 -6.96 6.20
CA GLY A 52 -0.59 -6.42 7.39
C GLY A 52 -0.88 -7.48 8.45
N LYS A 53 -1.31 -8.68 8.05
CA LYS A 53 -1.52 -9.83 8.96
C LYS A 53 -0.21 -10.27 9.63
N ASP A 54 0.88 -10.38 8.86
CA ASP A 54 2.20 -10.74 9.41
C ASP A 54 2.67 -9.70 10.45
N ALA A 55 2.51 -8.42 10.14
CA ALA A 55 2.87 -7.34 11.06
C ALA A 55 1.98 -7.34 12.32
N ALA A 56 0.68 -7.64 12.17
CA ALA A 56 -0.25 -7.71 13.29
C ALA A 56 0.13 -8.82 14.28
N GLU A 57 0.53 -9.98 13.78
CA GLU A 57 1.07 -11.06 14.60
C GLU A 57 2.36 -10.62 15.29
N LYS A 58 3.29 -10.02 14.54
CA LYS A 58 4.60 -9.58 15.03
C LYS A 58 4.50 -8.52 16.12
N PHE A 59 3.59 -7.54 15.97
CA PHE A 59 3.50 -6.38 16.85
C PHE A 59 2.34 -6.45 17.85
N GLY A 60 1.60 -7.55 17.88
CA GLY A 60 0.55 -7.80 18.87
C GLY A 60 -0.66 -6.88 18.73
N VAL A 61 -1.08 -6.57 17.49
CA VAL A 61 -2.30 -5.80 17.20
C VAL A 61 -3.40 -6.68 16.60
N GLU A 62 -4.64 -6.23 16.64
CA GLU A 62 -5.74 -6.75 15.84
C GLU A 62 -5.76 -5.98 14.51
N PHE A 63 -5.59 -6.67 13.40
CA PHE A 63 -5.60 -6.06 12.07
C PHE A 63 -6.97 -6.22 11.41
N ILE A 64 -7.54 -5.11 10.95
CA ILE A 64 -8.82 -5.06 10.23
C ILE A 64 -8.53 -4.62 8.80
N TYR A 65 -8.82 -5.50 7.84
CA TYR A 65 -8.77 -5.20 6.41
C TYR A 65 -10.19 -5.15 5.87
N THR A 66 -10.63 -3.99 5.38
CA THR A 66 -11.96 -3.78 4.81
C THR A 66 -11.94 -2.61 3.84
N GLY A 67 -12.72 -2.68 2.77
CA GLY A 67 -12.75 -1.64 1.76
C GLY A 67 -13.92 -1.81 0.79
N PRO A 68 -14.10 -0.87 -0.13
CA PRO A 68 -15.12 -0.97 -1.16
C PRO A 68 -14.82 -2.11 -2.15
N THR A 69 -15.85 -2.65 -2.76
CA THR A 69 -15.76 -3.68 -3.80
C THR A 69 -15.64 -3.09 -5.21
N ASP A 70 -15.76 -1.79 -5.31
CA ASP A 70 -15.52 -0.99 -6.51
C ASP A 70 -14.76 0.30 -6.12
N THR A 71 -14.36 1.11 -7.10
CA THR A 71 -13.58 2.33 -6.89
C THR A 71 -14.49 3.54 -6.59
N ASN A 72 -15.52 3.38 -5.75
CA ASN A 72 -16.43 4.45 -5.35
C ASN A 72 -15.94 5.19 -4.08
N PRO A 73 -15.56 6.49 -4.18
CA PRO A 73 -15.09 7.25 -3.02
C PRO A 73 -16.12 7.35 -1.88
N ALA A 74 -17.42 7.44 -2.18
CA ALA A 74 -18.44 7.53 -1.14
C ALA A 74 -18.54 6.26 -0.30
N ASP A 75 -18.38 5.09 -0.92
CA ASP A 75 -18.36 3.82 -0.19
C ASP A 75 -17.10 3.70 0.69
N GLN A 76 -15.95 4.16 0.22
CA GLN A 76 -14.74 4.23 1.04
C GLN A 76 -14.97 5.09 2.29
N LEU A 77 -15.53 6.29 2.14
CA LEU A 77 -15.86 7.19 3.26
C LEU A 77 -16.86 6.57 4.23
N ARG A 78 -17.88 5.87 3.74
CA ARG A 78 -18.86 5.17 4.59
C ARG A 78 -18.20 4.08 5.45
N ILE A 79 -17.28 3.31 4.87
CA ILE A 79 -16.53 2.27 5.59
C ILE A 79 -15.66 2.90 6.69
N VAL A 80 -14.94 3.99 6.38
CA VAL A 80 -14.12 4.70 7.37
C VAL A 80 -14.96 5.26 8.51
N ASN A 81 -16.15 5.83 8.23
CA ASN A 81 -17.08 6.26 9.26
C ASN A 81 -17.48 5.11 10.19
N GLY A 82 -17.79 3.93 9.62
CA GLY A 82 -18.11 2.75 10.42
C GLY A 82 -16.97 2.30 11.34
N LEU A 83 -15.72 2.38 10.89
CA LEU A 83 -14.54 2.08 11.71
C LEU A 83 -14.34 3.10 12.85
N ILE A 84 -14.58 4.39 12.56
CA ILE A 84 -14.56 5.46 13.59
C ILE A 84 -15.63 5.17 14.66
N ASP A 85 -16.84 4.81 14.26
CA ASP A 85 -17.94 4.52 15.18
C ASP A 85 -17.69 3.23 15.99
N GLN A 86 -16.92 2.27 15.47
CA GLN A 86 -16.46 1.07 16.17
C GLN A 86 -15.31 1.35 17.16
N GLY A 87 -14.74 2.55 17.16
CA GLY A 87 -13.67 2.94 18.08
C GLY A 87 -12.36 2.15 17.86
N VAL A 88 -11.96 1.94 16.62
CA VAL A 88 -10.61 1.39 16.33
C VAL A 88 -9.53 2.38 16.76
N ASN A 89 -8.31 1.91 17.04
CA ASN A 89 -7.26 2.78 17.55
C ASN A 89 -6.53 3.57 16.46
N ALA A 90 -6.36 2.95 15.27
CA ALA A 90 -5.74 3.60 14.13
C ALA A 90 -6.39 3.15 12.81
N ILE A 91 -6.50 4.08 11.86
CA ILE A 91 -7.05 3.84 10.53
C ILE A 91 -6.06 4.35 9.49
N SER A 92 -5.64 3.48 8.58
CA SER A 92 -4.92 3.85 7.36
C SER A 92 -5.83 3.77 6.15
N LEU A 93 -5.68 4.72 5.22
CA LEU A 93 -6.40 4.72 3.95
C LEU A 93 -5.43 4.75 2.78
N SER A 94 -5.73 3.94 1.75
CA SER A 94 -5.30 4.24 0.38
C SER A 94 -6.38 5.11 -0.27
N VAL A 95 -6.14 6.41 -0.35
CA VAL A 95 -7.17 7.42 -0.65
C VAL A 95 -7.62 7.34 -2.12
N LEU A 96 -8.94 7.20 -2.35
CA LEU A 96 -9.54 7.26 -3.69
C LEU A 96 -9.69 8.68 -4.21
N ASP A 97 -10.14 9.59 -3.35
CA ASP A 97 -10.33 11.00 -3.69
C ASP A 97 -9.86 11.91 -2.55
N ALA A 98 -8.72 12.57 -2.77
CA ALA A 98 -8.12 13.46 -1.77
C ALA A 98 -8.93 14.73 -1.51
N SER A 99 -9.87 15.10 -2.41
CA SER A 99 -10.68 16.32 -2.26
C SER A 99 -11.80 16.17 -1.23
N SER A 100 -12.28 14.95 -1.00
CA SER A 100 -13.44 14.66 -0.13
C SER A 100 -13.08 14.13 1.27
N ILE A 101 -11.79 13.83 1.53
CA ILE A 101 -11.37 13.05 2.69
C ILE A 101 -11.21 13.86 4.00
N ASP A 102 -10.91 15.16 3.93
CA ASP A 102 -10.50 15.96 5.08
C ASP A 102 -11.53 16.01 6.22
N PRO A 103 -12.85 16.10 5.98
CA PRO A 103 -13.84 16.11 7.06
C PRO A 103 -13.81 14.82 7.90
N ILE A 104 -13.62 13.66 7.28
CA ILE A 104 -13.61 12.39 7.99
C ILE A 104 -12.30 12.20 8.77
N PHE A 105 -11.18 12.75 8.29
CA PHE A 105 -9.91 12.76 9.01
C PHE A 105 -10.01 13.61 10.27
N LYS A 106 -10.67 14.77 10.20
CA LYS A 106 -10.95 15.61 11.38
C LYS A 106 -11.83 14.89 12.39
N LYS A 107 -12.93 14.24 11.93
CA LYS A 107 -13.81 13.44 12.77
C LYS A 107 -13.04 12.32 13.52
N ALA A 108 -12.15 11.61 12.86
CA ALA A 108 -11.34 10.57 13.49
C ALA A 108 -10.47 11.15 14.61
N LYS A 109 -9.81 12.28 14.38
CA LYS A 109 -8.97 12.96 15.37
C LYS A 109 -9.77 13.46 16.57
N GLU A 110 -10.98 13.98 16.38
CA GLU A 110 -11.90 14.36 17.47
C GLU A 110 -12.28 13.16 18.35
N LYS A 111 -12.28 11.95 17.79
CA LYS A 111 -12.50 10.69 18.51
C LYS A 111 -11.21 10.07 19.08
N VAL A 112 -10.08 10.78 18.99
CA VAL A 112 -8.77 10.30 19.45
C VAL A 112 -8.34 9.02 18.71
N ILE A 113 -8.72 8.90 17.44
CA ILE A 113 -8.32 7.80 16.55
C ILE A 113 -7.19 8.30 15.66
N HIS A 114 -6.07 7.59 15.64
CA HIS A 114 -4.98 7.88 14.74
C HIS A 114 -5.40 7.65 13.29
N ILE A 115 -5.23 8.67 12.44
CA ILE A 115 -5.60 8.59 11.04
C ILE A 115 -4.43 8.97 10.15
N PHE A 116 -4.13 8.10 9.18
CA PHE A 116 -2.98 8.25 8.30
C PHE A 116 -3.26 7.62 6.94
N THR A 117 -2.35 7.80 5.99
CA THR A 117 -2.49 7.29 4.63
C THR A 117 -1.41 6.28 4.29
N SER A 118 -1.72 5.35 3.39
CA SER A 118 -0.78 4.39 2.81
C SER A 118 -1.09 4.19 1.34
N ASP A 119 -0.09 4.00 0.49
CA ASP A 119 -0.23 3.76 -0.95
C ASP A 119 -0.71 4.98 -1.74
N SER A 120 -1.83 5.57 -1.40
CA SER A 120 -2.34 6.81 -2.00
C SER A 120 -2.60 7.85 -0.91
N ASP A 121 -2.10 9.07 -1.13
CA ASP A 121 -2.05 10.12 -0.13
C ASP A 121 -3.14 11.20 -0.29
N ALA A 122 -3.34 11.94 0.79
CA ALA A 122 -4.09 13.20 0.84
C ALA A 122 -3.26 14.25 1.59
N PRO A 123 -2.25 14.86 0.97
CA PRO A 123 -1.24 15.67 1.65
C PRO A 123 -1.81 16.95 2.29
N LYS A 124 -2.97 17.43 1.84
CA LYS A 124 -3.68 18.61 2.41
C LYS A 124 -4.63 18.23 3.54
N SER A 125 -4.78 16.94 3.86
CA SER A 125 -5.64 16.48 4.94
C SER A 125 -4.95 16.56 6.31
N ALA A 126 -5.71 16.23 7.35
CA ALA A 126 -5.19 16.16 8.73
C ALA A 126 -4.42 14.85 9.03
N ARG A 127 -3.92 14.12 8.02
CA ARG A 127 -3.17 12.87 8.23
C ARG A 127 -1.93 13.04 9.11
N GLU A 128 -1.62 12.01 9.90
CA GLU A 128 -0.47 12.03 10.79
C GLU A 128 0.84 11.62 10.10
N VAL A 129 0.76 10.61 9.22
CA VAL A 129 1.87 10.13 8.40
C VAL A 129 1.33 9.59 7.07
N TYR A 130 2.16 9.62 6.03
CA TYR A 130 1.93 8.89 4.79
C TYR A 130 2.96 7.76 4.68
N VAL A 131 2.48 6.52 4.62
CA VAL A 131 3.31 5.35 4.35
C VAL A 131 3.42 5.20 2.85
N ALA A 132 4.50 5.74 2.30
CA ALA A 132 4.76 5.80 0.88
C ALA A 132 5.54 4.56 0.40
N GLN A 133 5.13 4.01 -0.70
CA GLN A 133 5.81 2.90 -1.37
C GLN A 133 7.13 3.32 -2.03
N ALA A 134 7.16 4.53 -2.60
CA ALA A 134 8.28 5.17 -3.27
C ALA A 134 8.09 6.69 -3.24
N LEU A 135 9.09 7.48 -3.59
CA LEU A 135 8.87 8.90 -3.86
C LEU A 135 7.95 9.04 -5.08
N ASP A 136 7.04 10.01 -5.05
CA ASP A 136 6.01 10.18 -6.09
C ASP A 136 6.56 10.24 -7.52
N GLN A 137 7.75 10.79 -7.70
CA GLN A 137 8.42 10.88 -9.00
C GLN A 137 9.02 9.55 -9.48
N ASP A 138 9.44 8.67 -8.57
CA ASP A 138 10.23 7.48 -8.90
C ASP A 138 9.48 6.50 -9.82
N PRO A 139 8.21 6.14 -9.56
CA PRO A 139 7.47 5.27 -10.47
C PRO A 139 7.35 5.86 -11.88
N GLY A 140 7.00 7.17 -11.98
CA GLY A 140 6.84 7.85 -13.27
C GLY A 140 8.14 7.95 -14.04
N PHE A 141 9.22 8.36 -13.39
CA PHE A 141 10.53 8.47 -14.03
C PHE A 141 11.08 7.10 -14.41
N ARG A 142 10.99 6.12 -13.52
CA ARG A 142 11.53 4.78 -13.75
C ARG A 142 10.88 4.09 -14.92
N ILE A 143 9.55 4.13 -15.03
CA ILE A 143 8.84 3.46 -16.11
C ILE A 143 9.16 4.08 -17.47
N ILE A 144 9.29 5.41 -17.55
CA ILE A 144 9.66 6.11 -18.80
C ILE A 144 11.11 5.83 -19.17
N ASP A 145 12.07 5.91 -18.22
CA ASP A 145 13.48 5.63 -18.50
C ASP A 145 13.70 4.21 -19.03
N GLU A 146 13.01 3.23 -18.43
CA GLU A 146 13.10 1.83 -18.86
C GLU A 146 12.39 1.58 -20.21
N LEU A 147 11.27 2.25 -20.48
CA LEU A 147 10.58 2.13 -21.75
C LEU A 147 11.38 2.81 -22.88
N ALA A 148 11.89 4.03 -22.64
CA ALA A 148 12.67 4.78 -23.60
C ALA A 148 13.87 3.97 -24.14
N LYS A 149 14.64 3.32 -23.25
CA LYS A 149 15.75 2.43 -23.62
C LYS A 149 15.32 1.33 -24.61
N ARG A 150 14.10 0.78 -24.45
CA ARG A 150 13.61 -0.35 -25.24
C ARG A 150 13.01 0.06 -26.58
N ILE A 151 12.51 1.29 -26.68
CA ILE A 151 11.90 1.81 -27.93
C ILE A 151 12.84 2.73 -28.73
N GLY A 152 14.11 2.89 -28.28
CA GLY A 152 15.08 3.77 -28.96
C GLY A 152 14.81 5.26 -28.75
N GLU A 153 14.25 5.63 -27.59
CA GLU A 153 13.99 7.01 -27.12
C GLU A 153 13.06 7.83 -28.04
N GLN A 154 12.25 7.18 -28.89
CA GLN A 154 11.33 7.83 -29.82
C GLN A 154 10.10 6.96 -30.15
N GLY A 155 9.03 7.64 -30.62
CA GLY A 155 7.81 6.98 -31.06
C GLY A 155 6.62 7.19 -30.13
N LYS A 156 5.45 6.72 -30.54
CA LYS A 156 4.20 6.87 -29.83
C LYS A 156 4.09 5.89 -28.66
N VAL A 157 3.62 6.38 -27.51
CA VAL A 157 3.38 5.60 -26.29
C VAL A 157 1.99 5.90 -25.76
N GLY A 158 1.17 4.87 -25.61
CA GLY A 158 -0.17 4.96 -25.02
C GLY A 158 -0.15 4.74 -23.51
N ILE A 159 -1.07 5.40 -22.80
CA ILE A 159 -1.30 5.22 -21.35
C ILE A 159 -2.72 4.70 -21.14
N VAL A 160 -2.83 3.57 -20.42
CA VAL A 160 -4.10 2.99 -19.94
C VAL A 160 -4.07 3.04 -18.40
N SER A 161 -4.85 3.97 -17.82
CA SER A 161 -4.91 4.18 -16.38
C SER A 161 -6.16 3.54 -15.77
N GLY A 162 -6.18 3.46 -14.44
CA GLY A 162 -7.33 3.05 -13.64
C GLY A 162 -8.41 4.11 -13.56
N GLU A 163 -8.81 4.50 -12.33
CA GLU A 163 -9.79 5.55 -12.10
C GLU A 163 -9.24 6.94 -12.43
N ALA A 164 -10.11 7.79 -13.05
CA ALA A 164 -9.75 9.16 -13.43
C ALA A 164 -9.46 10.07 -12.21
N THR A 165 -10.02 9.75 -11.06
CA THR A 165 -9.86 10.51 -9.80
C THR A 165 -8.73 10.00 -8.90
N ALA A 166 -8.10 8.86 -9.23
CA ALA A 166 -7.06 8.26 -8.40
C ALA A 166 -5.82 9.16 -8.33
N THR A 167 -5.57 9.72 -7.14
CA THR A 167 -4.53 10.74 -6.91
C THR A 167 -3.13 10.23 -7.24
N ASN A 168 -2.76 9.04 -6.74
CA ASN A 168 -1.44 8.44 -6.98
C ASN A 168 -1.20 8.18 -8.48
N LEU A 169 -2.18 7.60 -9.19
CA LEU A 169 -2.05 7.29 -10.62
C LEU A 169 -1.85 8.57 -11.44
N ASN A 170 -2.64 9.61 -11.16
CA ASN A 170 -2.54 10.89 -11.83
C ASN A 170 -1.21 11.60 -11.53
N THR A 171 -0.70 11.50 -10.30
CA THR A 171 0.61 12.03 -9.91
C THR A 171 1.72 11.35 -10.72
N TRP A 172 1.73 10.03 -10.83
CA TRP A 172 2.73 9.30 -11.62
C TRP A 172 2.65 9.61 -13.10
N ILE A 173 1.44 9.74 -13.67
CA ILE A 173 1.24 10.19 -15.06
C ILE A 173 1.83 11.59 -15.28
N GLY A 174 1.63 12.52 -14.35
CA GLY A 174 2.25 13.84 -14.39
C GLY A 174 3.79 13.76 -14.45
N PHE A 175 4.40 12.92 -13.63
CA PHE A 175 5.85 12.68 -13.67
C PHE A 175 6.32 11.96 -14.94
N MET A 176 5.53 11.05 -15.50
CA MET A 176 5.82 10.47 -16.83
C MET A 176 5.87 11.55 -17.91
N GLN A 177 4.87 12.45 -17.94
CA GLN A 177 4.80 13.56 -18.90
C GLN A 177 5.98 14.51 -18.72
N GLN A 178 6.32 14.86 -17.48
CA GLN A 178 7.49 15.67 -17.18
C GLN A 178 8.78 15.00 -17.68
N ARG A 179 8.96 13.69 -17.37
CA ARG A 179 10.17 12.96 -17.79
C ARG A 179 10.33 12.90 -19.29
N VAL A 180 9.25 12.66 -20.03
CA VAL A 180 9.26 12.68 -21.49
C VAL A 180 9.66 14.05 -22.01
N LYS A 181 9.02 15.12 -21.51
CA LYS A 181 9.32 16.49 -21.89
C LYS A 181 10.79 16.87 -21.65
N ASP A 182 11.33 16.50 -20.50
CA ASP A 182 12.66 16.95 -20.06
C ASP A 182 13.78 16.11 -20.68
N LYS A 183 13.55 14.82 -20.92
CA LYS A 183 14.63 13.90 -21.32
C LYS A 183 14.42 13.18 -22.65
N TYR A 184 13.18 12.92 -23.04
CA TYR A 184 12.85 12.11 -24.21
C TYR A 184 11.87 12.82 -25.15
N PRO A 185 12.20 14.02 -25.68
CA PRO A 185 11.26 14.87 -26.44
C PRO A 185 10.80 14.27 -27.78
N LYS A 186 11.39 13.15 -28.22
CA LYS A 186 10.98 12.39 -29.42
C LYS A 186 9.95 11.31 -29.12
N ILE A 187 9.61 11.09 -27.83
CA ILE A 187 8.50 10.23 -27.44
C ILE A 187 7.21 11.06 -27.46
N ASP A 188 6.25 10.61 -28.25
CA ASP A 188 4.89 11.15 -28.27
C ASP A 188 4.02 10.38 -27.27
N LEU A 189 3.87 10.95 -26.08
CA LEU A 189 3.06 10.35 -24.99
C LEU A 189 1.60 10.75 -25.20
N LEU A 190 0.79 9.82 -25.67
CA LEU A 190 -0.62 10.02 -25.96
C LEU A 190 -1.41 10.37 -24.70
N LYS A 191 -2.57 11.04 -24.88
CA LYS A 191 -3.46 11.37 -23.75
C LYS A 191 -3.87 10.09 -23.00
N PRO A 192 -3.79 10.09 -21.64
CA PRO A 192 -4.21 8.96 -20.85
C PRO A 192 -5.67 8.56 -21.10
N GLN A 193 -5.93 7.25 -21.18
CA GLN A 193 -7.26 6.68 -21.25
C GLN A 193 -7.55 5.95 -19.94
N PHE A 194 -8.78 6.08 -19.44
CA PHE A 194 -9.16 5.57 -18.12
C PHE A 194 -10.07 4.34 -18.25
N ALA A 195 -9.64 3.24 -17.67
CA ALA A 195 -10.34 1.94 -17.71
C ALA A 195 -11.22 1.67 -16.48
N GLY A 196 -11.20 2.57 -15.50
CA GLY A 196 -11.75 2.27 -14.19
C GLY A 196 -10.99 1.13 -13.52
N GLY A 197 -11.66 0.34 -12.72
CA GLY A 197 -11.07 -0.81 -12.02
C GLY A 197 -11.01 -2.12 -12.83
N THR A 198 -11.25 -2.14 -14.16
CA THR A 198 -11.49 -3.39 -14.89
C THR A 198 -10.47 -3.71 -15.98
N ALA A 199 -9.99 -4.97 -16.00
CA ALA A 199 -9.10 -5.48 -17.06
C ALA A 199 -9.80 -5.52 -18.43
N GLN A 200 -11.10 -5.79 -18.48
CA GLN A 200 -11.86 -5.85 -19.73
C GLN A 200 -11.87 -4.49 -20.44
N ARG A 201 -12.11 -3.40 -19.71
CA ARG A 201 -12.08 -2.06 -20.29
C ARG A 201 -10.66 -1.66 -20.70
N ALA A 202 -9.64 -2.07 -19.95
CA ALA A 202 -8.24 -1.85 -20.30
C ALA A 202 -7.86 -2.58 -21.59
N PHE A 203 -8.33 -3.82 -21.78
CA PHE A 203 -8.17 -4.58 -23.02
C PHE A 203 -8.76 -3.82 -24.22
N GLN A 204 -9.99 -3.35 -24.11
CA GLN A 204 -10.64 -2.60 -25.20
C GLN A 204 -9.86 -1.33 -25.56
N ILE A 205 -9.49 -0.54 -24.54
CA ILE A 205 -8.72 0.71 -24.74
C ILE A 205 -7.36 0.41 -25.40
N ALA A 206 -6.64 -0.61 -24.94
CA ALA A 206 -5.34 -0.98 -25.52
C ALA A 206 -5.49 -1.43 -26.96
N THR A 207 -6.53 -2.18 -27.31
CA THR A 207 -6.85 -2.59 -28.68
C THR A 207 -7.15 -1.39 -29.57
N ASP A 208 -7.97 -0.45 -29.09
CA ASP A 208 -8.32 0.78 -29.79
C ASP A 208 -7.08 1.66 -30.05
N LEU A 209 -6.21 1.82 -29.02
CA LEU A 209 -4.95 2.56 -29.15
C LEU A 209 -4.01 1.94 -30.21
N MET A 210 -3.87 0.62 -30.23
CA MET A 210 -3.05 -0.09 -31.24
C MET A 210 -3.63 -0.03 -32.65
N THR A 211 -4.96 0.03 -32.76
CA THR A 211 -5.66 0.14 -34.05
C THR A 211 -5.56 1.55 -34.61
N ALA A 212 -5.77 2.56 -33.76
CA ALA A 212 -5.69 3.97 -34.16
C ALA A 212 -4.25 4.46 -34.40
N ASN A 213 -3.25 3.75 -33.85
CA ASN A 213 -1.83 4.08 -33.97
C ASN A 213 -1.02 2.85 -34.39
N PRO A 214 -0.99 2.50 -35.71
CA PRO A 214 -0.25 1.34 -36.17
C PRO A 214 1.28 1.40 -35.91
N ASP A 215 1.79 2.60 -35.70
CA ASP A 215 3.19 2.94 -35.35
C ASP A 215 3.48 3.00 -33.83
N LEU A 216 2.50 2.58 -33.00
CA LEU A 216 2.63 2.59 -31.54
C LEU A 216 3.84 1.72 -31.11
N LYS A 217 4.69 2.24 -30.23
CA LYS A 217 5.90 1.58 -29.73
C LYS A 217 5.75 1.05 -28.32
N GLY A 218 4.87 1.64 -27.51
CA GLY A 218 4.70 1.22 -26.12
C GLY A 218 3.28 1.43 -25.59
N LEU A 219 2.90 0.60 -24.61
CA LEU A 219 1.66 0.73 -23.83
C LEU A 219 1.98 0.63 -22.36
N ILE A 220 1.58 1.63 -21.59
CA ILE A 220 1.78 1.71 -20.13
C ILE A 220 0.45 1.48 -19.42
N ALA A 221 0.37 0.42 -18.60
CA ALA A 221 -0.74 0.11 -17.70
C ALA A 221 -0.46 0.74 -16.32
N VAL A 222 -1.13 1.84 -15.99
CA VAL A 222 -0.80 2.64 -14.79
C VAL A 222 -1.44 2.10 -13.52
N ALA A 223 -2.44 1.21 -13.61
CA ALA A 223 -3.02 0.51 -12.46
C ALA A 223 -2.73 -1.00 -12.53
N SER A 224 -2.59 -1.67 -11.40
CA SER A 224 -2.40 -3.13 -11.36
C SER A 224 -3.55 -3.88 -12.04
N THR A 225 -4.78 -3.37 -11.94
CA THR A 225 -5.99 -3.92 -12.59
C THR A 225 -5.98 -3.75 -14.11
N THR A 226 -5.24 -2.80 -14.67
CA THR A 226 -5.16 -2.59 -16.12
C THR A 226 -4.08 -3.45 -16.79
N CYS A 227 -3.08 -3.93 -16.04
CA CYS A 227 -1.99 -4.74 -16.58
C CYS A 227 -2.45 -6.01 -17.31
N PRO A 228 -3.39 -6.83 -16.80
CA PRO A 228 -3.87 -8.00 -17.51
C PRO A 228 -4.54 -7.66 -18.84
N GLY A 229 -5.37 -6.60 -18.86
CA GLY A 229 -6.06 -6.18 -20.06
C GLY A 229 -5.10 -5.69 -21.15
N VAL A 230 -4.12 -4.86 -20.78
CA VAL A 230 -3.09 -4.38 -21.74
C VAL A 230 -2.23 -5.53 -22.26
N GLY A 231 -1.78 -6.43 -21.38
CA GLY A 231 -0.99 -7.60 -21.77
C GLY A 231 -1.75 -8.50 -22.73
N GLN A 232 -2.99 -8.83 -22.42
CA GLN A 232 -3.86 -9.65 -23.26
C GLN A 232 -4.14 -9.00 -24.63
N ALA A 233 -4.33 -7.67 -24.68
CA ALA A 233 -4.54 -6.97 -25.94
C ALA A 233 -3.32 -7.06 -26.86
N ILE A 234 -2.10 -6.90 -26.33
CA ILE A 234 -0.86 -7.04 -27.09
C ILE A 234 -0.69 -8.47 -27.61
N GLU A 235 -0.95 -9.48 -26.77
CA GLU A 235 -0.89 -10.91 -27.17
C GLU A 235 -1.91 -11.23 -28.26
N SER A 236 -3.17 -10.83 -28.08
CA SER A 236 -4.26 -11.10 -29.04
C SER A 236 -4.02 -10.42 -30.39
N ALA A 237 -3.34 -9.26 -30.39
CA ALA A 237 -2.95 -8.58 -31.63
C ALA A 237 -1.68 -9.13 -32.28
N GLY A 238 -1.00 -10.11 -31.66
CA GLY A 238 0.28 -10.65 -32.14
C GLY A 238 1.42 -9.62 -32.19
N LYS A 239 1.33 -8.55 -31.36
CA LYS A 239 2.27 -7.41 -31.35
C LYS A 239 3.37 -7.50 -30.28
N GLY A 240 3.53 -8.66 -29.64
CA GLY A 240 4.63 -8.88 -28.68
C GLY A 240 5.98 -8.56 -29.29
N GLY A 241 6.80 -7.77 -28.60
CA GLY A 241 8.09 -7.28 -29.09
C GLY A 241 8.04 -6.11 -30.09
N GLN A 242 6.89 -5.84 -30.71
CA GLN A 242 6.68 -4.67 -31.60
C GLN A 242 6.14 -3.48 -30.77
N VAL A 243 5.17 -3.76 -29.92
CA VAL A 243 4.64 -2.85 -28.90
C VAL A 243 5.14 -3.32 -27.55
N ILE A 244 5.94 -2.52 -26.87
CA ILE A 244 6.45 -2.84 -25.54
C ILE A 244 5.39 -2.54 -24.49
N GLY A 245 4.75 -3.58 -23.95
CA GLY A 245 3.87 -3.46 -22.79
C GLY A 245 4.68 -3.25 -21.51
N THR A 246 4.16 -2.45 -20.61
CA THR A 246 4.69 -2.26 -19.25
C THR A 246 3.60 -1.75 -18.32
N GLY A 247 3.88 -1.70 -17.01
CA GLY A 247 2.93 -1.15 -16.03
C GLY A 247 3.32 -1.40 -14.59
N TYR A 248 2.42 -1.03 -13.70
CA TYR A 248 2.56 -1.25 -12.25
C TYR A 248 1.85 -2.54 -11.82
N GLY A 249 2.25 -3.65 -12.43
CA GLY A 249 1.71 -4.97 -12.09
C GLY A 249 2.63 -5.76 -11.17
N SER A 250 2.02 -6.49 -10.20
CA SER A 250 2.79 -7.40 -9.36
C SER A 250 3.40 -8.55 -10.19
N PRO A 251 4.51 -9.13 -9.77
CA PRO A 251 5.11 -10.28 -10.44
C PRO A 251 4.11 -11.39 -10.77
N ASN A 252 3.23 -11.75 -9.84
CA ASN A 252 2.22 -12.78 -10.08
C ASN A 252 1.23 -12.39 -11.18
N THR A 253 0.86 -11.11 -11.26
CA THR A 253 -0.09 -10.61 -12.26
C THR A 253 0.51 -10.53 -13.66
N VAL A 254 1.79 -10.16 -13.78
CA VAL A 254 2.42 -9.89 -15.08
C VAL A 254 3.36 -10.98 -15.60
N ARG A 255 3.62 -12.01 -14.81
CA ARG A 255 4.59 -13.08 -15.13
C ARG A 255 4.36 -13.70 -16.50
N SER A 256 3.13 -14.06 -16.84
CA SER A 256 2.80 -14.64 -18.16
C SER A 256 3.12 -13.67 -19.29
N TYR A 257 2.77 -12.40 -19.15
CA TYR A 257 3.00 -11.36 -20.15
C TYR A 257 4.47 -11.01 -20.31
N LEU A 258 5.26 -11.05 -19.23
CA LEU A 258 6.72 -10.94 -19.32
C LEU A 258 7.34 -12.12 -20.06
N LYS A 259 6.86 -13.33 -19.80
CA LYS A 259 7.36 -14.56 -20.44
C LYS A 259 6.97 -14.67 -21.92
N SER A 260 5.78 -14.21 -22.28
CA SER A 260 5.32 -14.18 -23.68
C SER A 260 5.93 -13.04 -24.50
N GLY A 261 6.50 -12.03 -23.84
CA GLY A 261 7.03 -10.83 -24.49
C GLY A 261 5.98 -9.75 -24.79
N ALA A 262 4.73 -9.91 -24.34
CA ALA A 262 3.74 -8.84 -24.38
C ALA A 262 4.15 -7.67 -23.49
N PHE A 263 4.70 -7.97 -22.29
CA PHE A 263 5.39 -6.98 -21.47
C PHE A 263 6.90 -7.13 -21.59
N GLY A 264 7.59 -6.02 -21.84
CA GLY A 264 9.04 -5.97 -21.83
C GLY A 264 9.60 -5.88 -20.39
N PHE A 265 8.83 -5.30 -19.48
CA PHE A 265 9.16 -5.16 -18.05
C PHE A 265 7.91 -4.71 -17.28
N SER A 266 8.00 -4.73 -15.95
CA SER A 266 7.03 -4.10 -15.03
C SER A 266 7.80 -3.36 -13.94
N VAL A 267 7.18 -2.36 -13.34
CA VAL A 267 7.78 -1.57 -12.25
C VAL A 267 6.84 -1.64 -11.06
N LEU A 268 7.32 -2.09 -9.92
CA LEU A 268 6.55 -2.08 -8.68
C LEU A 268 7.49 -2.18 -7.48
N TRP A 269 7.03 -1.80 -6.31
CA TRP A 269 7.59 -2.13 -5.00
C TRP A 269 7.00 -3.46 -4.50
N ASN A 270 7.39 -3.90 -3.31
CA ASN A 270 6.74 -5.05 -2.67
C ASN A 270 5.49 -4.60 -1.90
N PRO A 271 4.27 -4.87 -2.36
CA PRO A 271 3.05 -4.46 -1.65
C PRO A 271 2.86 -5.20 -0.31
N ARG A 272 3.42 -6.41 -0.13
CA ARG A 272 3.42 -7.09 1.17
C ARG A 272 4.22 -6.30 2.21
N ASP A 273 5.42 -5.81 1.86
CA ASP A 273 6.23 -4.98 2.74
C ASP A 273 5.55 -3.63 3.03
N LEU A 274 4.81 -3.07 2.06
CA LEU A 274 4.04 -1.85 2.26
C LEU A 274 2.90 -2.05 3.27
N GLY A 275 2.15 -3.15 3.15
CA GLY A 275 1.11 -3.52 4.12
C GLY A 275 1.68 -3.78 5.52
N TYR A 276 2.83 -4.45 5.58
CA TYR A 276 3.56 -4.66 6.82
C TYR A 276 3.96 -3.33 7.49
N LEU A 277 4.55 -2.42 6.71
CA LEU A 277 4.95 -1.10 7.18
C LEU A 277 3.75 -0.25 7.62
N THR A 278 2.60 -0.40 6.94
CA THR A 278 1.34 0.28 7.30
C THR A 278 0.90 -0.08 8.71
N VAL A 279 0.87 -1.37 9.05
CA VAL A 279 0.44 -1.83 10.38
C VAL A 279 1.47 -1.45 11.45
N TRP A 280 2.78 -1.54 11.14
CA TRP A 280 3.82 -1.06 12.02
C TRP A 280 3.67 0.45 12.33
N ALA A 281 3.43 1.27 11.30
CA ALA A 281 3.22 2.70 11.47
C ALA A 281 2.02 3.01 12.36
N GLY A 282 0.88 2.32 12.17
CA GLY A 282 -0.28 2.42 13.05
C GLY A 282 0.05 2.07 14.49
N LYS A 283 0.85 1.01 14.72
CA LYS A 283 1.29 0.64 16.07
C LYS A 283 2.22 1.70 16.70
N GLN A 284 3.13 2.30 15.92
CA GLN A 284 3.98 3.39 16.42
C GLN A 284 3.14 4.58 16.89
N LEU A 285 2.13 4.98 16.11
CA LEU A 285 1.21 6.05 16.46
C LEU A 285 0.45 5.74 17.76
N ILE A 286 -0.12 4.55 17.88
CA ILE A 286 -0.85 4.10 19.09
C ILE A 286 0.06 4.09 20.32
N ASP A 287 1.32 3.68 20.17
CA ASP A 287 2.30 3.67 21.28
C ASP A 287 2.87 5.05 21.60
N GLY A 288 2.53 6.08 20.83
CA GLY A 288 3.11 7.42 20.98
C GLY A 288 4.62 7.47 20.69
N LYS A 289 5.14 6.51 19.91
CA LYS A 289 6.57 6.44 19.56
C LYS A 289 6.85 7.28 18.31
N PRO A 290 7.83 8.18 18.35
CA PRO A 290 8.19 8.99 17.19
C PRO A 290 8.83 8.15 16.10
N PHE A 291 8.57 8.51 14.84
CA PHE A 291 9.34 8.03 13.70
C PHE A 291 10.72 8.70 13.70
N GLN A 292 11.78 7.90 13.52
CA GLN A 292 13.15 8.39 13.36
C GLN A 292 13.44 8.67 11.89
N GLU A 293 14.44 9.47 11.57
CA GLU A 293 14.88 9.69 10.18
C GLU A 293 15.16 8.36 9.44
N THR A 294 15.73 7.38 10.18
CA THR A 294 15.90 6.00 9.69
C THR A 294 15.35 5.04 10.73
N ASN A 295 14.45 4.16 10.33
CA ASN A 295 13.76 3.22 11.22
C ASN A 295 14.09 1.78 10.83
N GLU A 296 14.64 1.02 11.79
CA GLU A 296 14.77 -0.42 11.67
C GLU A 296 13.43 -1.08 12.02
N VAL A 297 12.77 -1.64 11.02
CA VAL A 297 11.47 -2.30 11.19
C VAL A 297 11.68 -3.81 11.19
N ALA A 298 11.52 -4.43 12.36
CA ALA A 298 11.72 -5.87 12.50
C ALA A 298 10.76 -6.64 11.57
N GLY A 299 11.30 -7.34 10.58
CA GLY A 299 10.54 -8.08 9.55
C GLY A 299 10.69 -7.48 8.14
N LEU A 300 11.17 -6.25 7.99
CA LEU A 300 11.59 -5.71 6.70
C LEU A 300 13.10 -5.97 6.48
N SER A 301 13.48 -6.16 5.23
CA SER A 301 14.88 -6.44 4.86
C SER A 301 15.77 -5.20 4.77
N GLN A 302 15.16 -4.01 4.72
CA GLN A 302 15.84 -2.73 4.62
C GLN A 302 15.24 -1.72 5.60
N PRO A 303 16.05 -0.82 6.16
CA PRO A 303 15.55 0.29 6.96
C PRO A 303 14.66 1.21 6.12
N VAL A 304 13.64 1.79 6.75
CA VAL A 304 12.74 2.75 6.13
C VAL A 304 13.04 4.17 6.58
N LYS A 305 12.94 5.13 5.68
CA LYS A 305 13.23 6.52 5.96
C LYS A 305 11.97 7.31 6.27
N TYR A 306 12.06 8.24 7.19
CA TYR A 306 11.00 9.18 7.52
C TYR A 306 11.47 10.61 7.34
N ASP A 307 10.70 11.39 6.58
CA ASP A 307 10.87 12.84 6.46
C ASP A 307 9.84 13.54 7.34
N ALA A 308 10.30 14.19 8.38
CA ALA A 308 9.44 14.90 9.34
C ALA A 308 8.78 16.16 8.73
N ALA A 309 9.38 16.79 7.72
CA ALA A 309 8.83 17.99 7.10
C ALA A 309 7.59 17.66 6.25
N THR A 310 7.63 16.56 5.50
CA THR A 310 6.52 16.08 4.66
C THR A 310 5.65 15.04 5.37
N LYS A 311 6.11 14.50 6.49
CA LYS A 311 5.50 13.36 7.22
C LYS A 311 5.35 12.13 6.32
N ILE A 312 6.39 11.83 5.55
CA ILE A 312 6.43 10.65 4.66
C ILE A 312 7.34 9.59 5.28
N LEU A 313 6.78 8.40 5.47
CA LEU A 313 7.52 7.18 5.82
C LEU A 313 7.69 6.36 4.55
N LEU A 314 8.91 6.29 4.02
CA LEU A 314 9.22 5.78 2.70
C LEU A 314 9.72 4.33 2.75
N LEU A 315 9.00 3.41 2.08
CA LEU A 315 9.40 2.01 1.96
C LEU A 315 10.72 1.85 1.18
N GLY A 316 10.82 2.48 0.01
CA GLY A 316 12.04 2.46 -0.79
C GLY A 316 11.81 2.61 -2.30
N PRO A 317 12.88 2.50 -3.12
CA PRO A 317 12.75 2.67 -4.56
C PRO A 317 12.02 1.48 -5.21
N PRO A 318 11.29 1.73 -6.32
CA PRO A 318 10.61 0.66 -7.05
C PRO A 318 11.60 -0.27 -7.76
N THR A 319 11.25 -1.55 -7.82
CA THR A 319 11.98 -2.61 -8.52
C THR A 319 11.48 -2.76 -9.96
N VAL A 320 12.40 -3.07 -10.88
CA VAL A 320 12.06 -3.45 -12.26
C VAL A 320 12.02 -4.97 -12.36
N PHE A 321 10.86 -5.49 -12.75
CA PHE A 321 10.65 -6.91 -13.02
C PHE A 321 10.77 -7.17 -14.52
N THR A 322 11.51 -8.19 -14.87
CA THR A 322 11.71 -8.63 -16.24
C THR A 322 11.49 -10.13 -16.35
N LYS A 323 11.52 -10.66 -17.55
CA LYS A 323 11.43 -12.10 -17.81
C LYS A 323 12.47 -12.91 -17.02
N GLU A 324 13.67 -12.32 -16.82
CA GLU A 324 14.81 -13.00 -16.20
C GLU A 324 14.69 -13.07 -14.66
N ASN A 325 14.02 -12.09 -14.02
CA ASN A 325 13.97 -12.02 -12.56
C ASN A 325 12.58 -12.28 -11.94
N VAL A 326 11.50 -12.24 -12.73
CA VAL A 326 10.12 -12.30 -12.21
C VAL A 326 9.82 -13.56 -11.38
N ASP A 327 10.48 -14.67 -11.66
CA ASP A 327 10.26 -15.94 -10.95
C ASP A 327 10.83 -15.94 -9.51
N GLN A 328 11.68 -14.97 -9.19
CA GLN A 328 12.22 -14.79 -7.83
C GLN A 328 11.19 -14.18 -6.87
N PHE A 329 10.08 -13.62 -7.39
CA PHE A 329 9.07 -12.91 -6.63
C PHE A 329 7.73 -13.66 -6.67
N LYS A 330 7.05 -13.72 -5.52
CA LYS A 330 5.82 -14.52 -5.35
C LYS A 330 4.63 -13.71 -4.82
N PHE A 331 4.59 -12.43 -5.07
CA PHE A 331 3.50 -11.54 -4.70
C PHE A 331 2.79 -10.91 -5.89
#